data_d76ae841596849d2c58045fe65ad957e
#
_entry.id   d76ae841596849d2c58045fe65ad957e
#
_cell.length_a   1.000
_cell.length_b   1.000
_cell.length_c   1.000
_cell.angle_alpha   90.00
_cell.angle_beta   90.00
_cell.angle_gamma   90.00
#
_symmetry.space_group_name_H-M   'P 1'
#
loop_
_entity.id
_entity.type
_entity.pdbx_description
1 polymer ?
#
loop_
_entity_poly.entity_id
_entity_poly.type
_entity_poly.pdbx_seq_one_letter_code
_entity_poly.pdbx_strand_id
1 'polypeptide(L)'
;LFPYRANYVSDVEGYAAFGEWLYRSIGCIGKRRFVSDVNVLLNMKKCIRMKQTVVVYPESRHCNAGTTSYLPDHLGKLAKYLNVPVVLLSAHGSYLESPFWDEEYSRKAPITAKLECLYTKDEMTNASEEEIQKKIADALQYDEYTWQQENKIHLKRNRANGLHKVLYQCPHCKSKNMLRNDPPGNIMMTSDEKGIRCGVCHAMWNLTTLGELEYCGTKKLSADTKELRTIPSWYEWERSCAIDEWNSSNQEIVYSVHVEALPNSNGFIDCGKGTLVFNQDAFILTFADQRLVFPHRIRESVQTEYNYKGKGMCIVLSTQDNCYYIYSEDSHFNPTWMQFVGEYLYQAKRTS
;
A
#
# COMPACT_ATOMS: atom_id res chain seq x y z
N LEU A 1 -8.63 -10.67 21.83
CA LEU A 1 -8.74 -9.30 22.24
C LEU A 1 -7.90 -9.16 23.50
N PHE A 2 -7.06 -8.16 23.56
CA PHE A 2 -6.04 -8.01 24.61
C PHE A 2 -6.71 -7.62 25.93
N PRO A 3 -6.50 -8.40 27.02
CA PRO A 3 -7.09 -8.09 28.34
C PRO A 3 -6.44 -6.87 29.02
N TYR A 4 -5.41 -6.31 28.43
CA TYR A 4 -4.66 -5.16 28.92
C TYR A 4 -4.76 -4.00 27.92
N ARG A 5 -4.50 -2.77 28.39
CA ARG A 5 -4.45 -1.60 27.52
C ARG A 5 -3.36 -1.80 26.46
N ALA A 6 -3.75 -1.71 25.20
CA ALA A 6 -2.84 -1.70 24.06
C ALA A 6 -2.73 -0.29 23.51
N ASN A 7 -1.54 0.08 23.06
CA ASN A 7 -1.29 1.34 22.37
C ASN A 7 -0.99 1.00 20.90
N TYR A 8 -1.59 1.75 19.98
CA TYR A 8 -1.52 1.46 18.56
C TYR A 8 -0.71 2.55 17.85
N VAL A 9 0.35 2.16 17.15
CA VAL A 9 1.02 3.07 16.23
C VAL A 9 0.15 3.17 14.97
N SER A 10 -0.52 4.29 14.81
CA SER A 10 -1.52 4.51 13.77
C SER A 10 -1.21 5.74 12.93
N ASP A 11 -1.85 5.86 11.77
CA ASP A 11 -1.70 7.03 10.91
C ASP A 11 -2.31 8.29 11.54
N VAL A 12 -1.69 9.45 11.29
CA VAL A 12 -2.18 10.75 11.75
C VAL A 12 -3.52 11.16 11.10
N GLU A 13 -3.92 10.53 10.01
CA GLU A 13 -5.25 10.73 9.41
C GLU A 13 -6.37 10.43 10.40
N GLY A 14 -6.19 9.43 11.25
CA GLY A 14 -7.14 9.11 12.30
C GLY A 14 -7.35 10.27 13.28
N TYR A 15 -6.32 11.07 13.54
CA TYR A 15 -6.46 12.27 14.38
C TYR A 15 -7.36 13.32 13.72
N ALA A 16 -7.22 13.51 12.42
CA ALA A 16 -8.06 14.44 11.68
C ALA A 16 -9.51 13.96 11.54
N ALA A 17 -9.73 12.63 11.44
CA ALA A 17 -11.05 12.04 11.27
C ALA A 17 -11.87 12.00 12.56
N PHE A 18 -11.25 11.68 13.71
CA PHE A 18 -11.93 11.39 14.97
C PHE A 18 -11.56 12.36 16.11
N GLY A 19 -10.63 13.27 15.88
CA GLY A 19 -10.09 14.19 16.87
C GLY A 19 -8.89 13.60 17.64
N GLU A 20 -7.86 14.39 17.82
CA GLU A 20 -6.60 13.98 18.46
C GLU A 20 -6.82 13.52 19.90
N TRP A 21 -7.68 14.22 20.65
CA TRP A 21 -7.97 13.88 22.04
C TRP A 21 -8.55 12.45 22.17
N LEU A 22 -9.54 12.12 21.35
CA LEU A 22 -10.16 10.78 21.38
C LEU A 22 -9.12 9.71 21.00
N TYR A 23 -8.37 9.91 19.92
CA TYR A 23 -7.37 8.95 19.47
C TYR A 23 -6.27 8.72 20.52
N ARG A 24 -5.79 9.79 21.16
CA ARG A 24 -4.82 9.65 22.26
C ARG A 24 -5.41 8.96 23.48
N SER A 25 -6.68 9.22 23.81
CA SER A 25 -7.34 8.61 24.98
C SER A 25 -7.51 7.10 24.86
N ILE A 26 -7.66 6.58 23.62
CA ILE A 26 -7.73 5.14 23.34
C ILE A 26 -6.33 4.50 23.12
N GLY A 27 -5.27 5.26 23.28
CA GLY A 27 -3.88 4.77 23.22
C GLY A 27 -3.23 4.82 21.85
N CYS A 28 -3.75 5.60 20.89
CA CYS A 28 -3.11 5.76 19.59
C CYS A 28 -1.88 6.67 19.66
N ILE A 29 -0.80 6.24 19.02
CA ILE A 29 0.44 6.98 18.80
C ILE A 29 0.48 7.32 17.30
N GLY A 30 0.27 8.58 16.96
CA GLY A 30 0.25 9.03 15.56
C GLY A 30 1.63 8.98 14.92
N LYS A 31 1.68 8.39 13.72
CA LYS A 31 2.88 8.32 12.88
C LYS A 31 2.54 8.78 11.47
N ARG A 32 3.46 9.52 10.83
CA ARG A 32 3.38 9.76 9.38
C ARG A 32 4.09 8.65 8.63
N ARG A 33 3.52 8.26 7.49
CA ARG A 33 4.01 7.14 6.69
C ARG A 33 5.35 7.48 6.05
N PHE A 34 6.27 6.51 6.05
CA PHE A 34 7.62 6.63 5.46
C PHE A 34 8.43 7.81 5.98
N VAL A 35 8.23 8.18 7.25
CA VAL A 35 8.98 9.22 7.94
C VAL A 35 9.53 8.64 9.23
N SER A 36 10.83 8.84 9.45
CA SER A 36 11.48 8.51 10.73
C SER A 36 11.08 9.54 11.78
N ASP A 37 10.44 9.09 12.86
CA ASP A 37 9.96 9.96 13.94
C ASP A 37 10.45 9.43 15.29
N VAL A 38 11.38 10.18 15.88
CA VAL A 38 11.95 9.85 17.20
C VAL A 38 10.89 9.91 18.31
N ASN A 39 9.90 10.81 18.19
CA ASN A 39 8.83 10.93 19.18
C ASN A 39 7.96 9.67 19.23
N VAL A 40 7.71 9.03 18.09
CA VAL A 40 7.01 7.75 18.04
C VAL A 40 7.78 6.70 18.83
N LEU A 41 9.10 6.59 18.63
CA LEU A 41 9.95 5.65 19.37
C LEU A 41 9.96 5.92 20.88
N LEU A 42 10.05 7.19 21.29
CA LEU A 42 10.01 7.60 22.69
C LEU A 42 8.66 7.27 23.34
N ASN A 43 7.55 7.50 22.63
CA ASN A 43 6.22 7.16 23.11
C ASN A 43 6.03 5.64 23.24
N MET A 44 6.50 4.85 22.27
CA MET A 44 6.51 3.37 22.37
C MET A 44 7.27 2.92 23.62
N LYS A 45 8.48 3.45 23.83
CA LYS A 45 9.30 3.12 25.01
C LYS A 45 8.65 3.53 26.32
N LYS A 46 7.94 4.66 26.34
CA LYS A 46 7.15 5.10 27.50
C LYS A 46 6.03 4.11 27.82
N CYS A 47 5.25 3.67 26.82
CA CYS A 47 4.19 2.67 27.00
C CYS A 47 4.76 1.35 27.57
N ILE A 48 5.89 0.88 27.04
CA ILE A 48 6.55 -0.34 27.53
C ILE A 48 7.02 -0.19 28.98
N ARG A 49 7.59 0.94 29.36
CA ARG A 49 7.95 1.24 30.76
C ARG A 49 6.74 1.21 31.70
N MET A 50 5.57 1.61 31.17
CA MET A 50 4.29 1.52 31.89
C MET A 50 3.66 0.11 31.87
N LYS A 51 4.40 -0.91 31.39
CA LYS A 51 3.96 -2.31 31.23
C LYS A 51 2.72 -2.44 30.33
N GLN A 52 2.63 -1.61 29.32
CA GLN A 52 1.55 -1.65 28.33
C GLN A 52 2.04 -2.28 27.02
N THR A 53 1.11 -2.91 26.30
CA THR A 53 1.38 -3.46 24.96
C THR A 53 1.42 -2.34 23.92
N VAL A 54 2.34 -2.47 22.95
CA VAL A 54 2.39 -1.62 21.76
C VAL A 54 2.14 -2.47 20.54
N VAL A 55 1.19 -2.05 19.72
CA VAL A 55 0.83 -2.69 18.44
C VAL A 55 1.39 -1.83 17.31
N VAL A 56 2.12 -2.47 16.40
CA VAL A 56 2.73 -1.83 15.23
C VAL A 56 2.25 -2.53 13.96
N TYR A 57 1.89 -1.76 12.96
CA TYR A 57 1.60 -2.22 11.61
C TYR A 57 2.84 -1.94 10.75
N PRO A 58 3.68 -2.96 10.46
CA PRO A 58 4.99 -2.71 9.86
C PRO A 58 4.93 -2.32 8.38
N GLU A 59 3.91 -2.71 7.66
CA GLU A 59 3.81 -2.47 6.22
C GLU A 59 3.69 -0.98 5.84
N SER A 60 3.31 -0.11 6.76
CA SER A 60 3.24 1.36 6.60
C SER A 60 2.36 1.88 5.44
N ARG A 61 1.75 1.03 4.64
CA ARG A 61 0.77 1.37 3.59
C ARG A 61 -0.31 0.30 3.47
N HIS A 62 -1.36 0.60 2.74
CA HIS A 62 -2.39 -0.40 2.44
C HIS A 62 -1.86 -1.47 1.48
N CYS A 63 -2.31 -2.70 1.67
CA CYS A 63 -2.06 -3.79 0.77
C CYS A 63 -2.94 -3.66 -0.48
N ASN A 64 -2.33 -3.52 -1.67
CA ASN A 64 -3.08 -3.32 -2.91
C ASN A 64 -3.57 -4.64 -3.52
N ALA A 65 -2.79 -5.72 -3.39
CA ALA A 65 -3.01 -6.97 -4.11
C ALA A 65 -3.27 -8.20 -3.23
N GLY A 66 -3.45 -8.03 -1.92
CA GLY A 66 -3.69 -9.15 -0.99
C GLY A 66 -2.43 -9.93 -0.59
N THR A 67 -1.26 -9.37 -0.84
CA THR A 67 0.05 -9.91 -0.43
C THR A 67 0.78 -8.92 0.46
N THR A 68 1.77 -9.38 1.21
CA THR A 68 2.61 -8.52 2.05
C THR A 68 3.17 -7.37 1.24
N SER A 69 2.99 -6.16 1.75
CA SER A 69 3.58 -4.94 1.21
C SER A 69 5.07 -4.87 1.54
N TYR A 70 5.72 -3.78 1.10
CA TYR A 70 7.10 -3.53 1.48
C TYR A 70 7.26 -3.46 3.01
N LEU A 71 8.19 -4.24 3.55
CA LEU A 71 8.52 -4.26 4.98
C LEU A 71 9.80 -3.45 5.22
N PRO A 72 9.83 -2.58 6.25
CA PRO A 72 11.02 -1.83 6.61
C PRO A 72 12.18 -2.72 7.05
N ASP A 73 13.39 -2.41 6.62
CA ASP A 73 14.62 -3.16 6.95
C ASP A 73 15.12 -2.94 8.39
N HIS A 74 14.43 -2.12 9.15
CA HIS A 74 14.83 -1.76 10.51
C HIS A 74 13.89 -2.31 11.60
N LEU A 75 13.03 -3.28 11.27
CA LEU A 75 12.15 -3.94 12.25
C LEU A 75 12.94 -4.68 13.32
N GLY A 76 14.02 -5.36 12.93
CA GLY A 76 14.93 -6.04 13.86
C GLY A 76 15.59 -5.07 14.83
N LYS A 77 16.08 -3.94 14.33
CA LYS A 77 16.66 -2.87 15.14
C LYS A 77 15.64 -2.26 16.11
N LEU A 78 14.40 -2.02 15.64
CA LEU A 78 13.31 -1.52 16.46
C LEU A 78 12.99 -2.51 17.59
N ALA A 79 12.80 -3.80 17.27
CA ALA A 79 12.50 -4.84 18.26
C ALA A 79 13.62 -4.97 19.31
N LYS A 80 14.87 -4.98 18.86
CA LYS A 80 16.05 -5.02 19.75
C LYS A 80 16.14 -3.79 20.67
N TYR A 81 15.87 -2.59 20.13
CA TYR A 81 15.83 -1.34 20.90
C TYR A 81 14.75 -1.36 21.99
N LEU A 82 13.58 -1.90 21.69
CA LEU A 82 12.48 -2.00 22.65
C LEU A 82 12.73 -3.11 23.69
N ASN A 83 13.41 -4.17 23.32
CA ASN A 83 13.82 -5.30 24.15
C ASN A 83 12.66 -5.89 24.99
N VAL A 84 11.60 -6.27 24.32
CA VAL A 84 10.38 -6.89 24.87
C VAL A 84 9.99 -8.10 24.04
N PRO A 85 9.15 -9.03 24.55
CA PRO A 85 8.62 -10.11 23.73
C PRO A 85 7.94 -9.59 22.46
N VAL A 86 8.13 -10.28 21.34
CA VAL A 86 7.49 -9.97 20.06
C VAL A 86 6.45 -11.03 19.76
N VAL A 87 5.20 -10.58 19.60
CA VAL A 87 4.06 -11.44 19.27
C VAL A 87 3.50 -11.00 17.94
N LEU A 88 3.38 -11.94 17.02
CA LEU A 88 2.70 -11.75 15.75
C LEU A 88 1.19 -11.99 15.93
N LEU A 89 0.39 -11.04 15.48
CA LEU A 89 -1.03 -11.22 15.20
C LEU A 89 -1.20 -11.29 13.69
N SER A 90 -1.41 -12.47 13.14
CA SER A 90 -1.76 -12.67 11.74
C SER A 90 -3.28 -12.80 11.61
N ALA A 91 -3.85 -12.14 10.59
CA ALA A 91 -5.27 -12.22 10.28
C ALA A 91 -5.44 -12.51 8.79
N HIS A 92 -6.24 -13.54 8.47
CA HIS A 92 -6.63 -13.86 7.11
C HIS A 92 -8.11 -13.58 6.89
N GLY A 93 -8.48 -13.26 5.66
CA GLY A 93 -9.84 -12.91 5.27
C GLY A 93 -10.16 -11.42 5.37
N SER A 94 -9.40 -10.64 6.13
CA SER A 94 -9.65 -9.20 6.28
C SER A 94 -9.51 -8.44 4.96
N TYR A 95 -8.49 -8.75 4.17
CA TYR A 95 -8.33 -8.17 2.84
C TYR A 95 -9.43 -8.66 1.89
N LEU A 96 -9.77 -9.94 1.91
CA LEU A 96 -10.84 -10.51 1.08
C LEU A 96 -12.20 -9.90 1.42
N GLU A 97 -12.45 -9.56 2.68
CA GLU A 97 -13.68 -8.93 3.16
C GLU A 97 -13.87 -7.52 2.58
N SER A 98 -12.79 -6.73 2.53
CA SER A 98 -12.81 -5.35 2.04
C SER A 98 -11.48 -5.01 1.37
N PRO A 99 -11.25 -5.47 0.13
CA PRO A 99 -10.07 -5.11 -0.62
C PRO A 99 -9.99 -3.60 -0.82
N PHE A 100 -8.80 -3.04 -0.74
CA PHE A 100 -8.58 -1.61 -0.78
C PHE A 100 -9.08 -0.90 -2.05
N TRP A 101 -9.17 -1.63 -3.15
CA TRP A 101 -9.67 -1.13 -4.43
C TRP A 101 -11.20 -1.21 -4.60
N ASP A 102 -11.89 -1.98 -3.75
CA ASP A 102 -13.35 -2.12 -3.77
C ASP A 102 -13.98 -1.07 -2.83
N GLU A 103 -14.61 -0.07 -3.39
CA GLU A 103 -15.26 1.01 -2.63
C GLU A 103 -16.64 0.61 -2.10
N GLU A 104 -17.17 -0.52 -2.56
CA GLU A 104 -18.47 -1.02 -2.17
C GLU A 104 -18.29 -2.18 -1.17
N TYR A 105 -18.84 -2.17 -0.10
CA TYR A 105 -19.24 -3.09 0.98
C TYR A 105 -18.60 -4.49 1.10
N SER A 106 -18.68 -4.96 2.32
CA SER A 106 -18.44 -6.29 2.87
C SER A 106 -18.78 -7.43 1.91
N ARG A 107 -17.77 -8.23 1.59
CA ARG A 107 -17.90 -9.47 0.79
C ARG A 107 -18.35 -10.66 1.61
N LYS A 108 -18.48 -10.49 2.94
CA LYS A 108 -18.79 -11.54 3.93
C LYS A 108 -17.76 -12.67 3.90
N ALA A 109 -16.49 -12.31 3.81
CA ALA A 109 -15.40 -13.25 3.97
C ALA A 109 -15.25 -13.67 5.43
N PRO A 110 -14.98 -14.95 5.72
CA PRO A 110 -14.63 -15.37 7.07
C PRO A 110 -13.28 -14.78 7.48
N ILE A 111 -13.22 -14.17 8.66
CA ILE A 111 -11.97 -13.63 9.19
C ILE A 111 -11.45 -14.55 10.29
N THR A 112 -10.21 -15.00 10.15
CA THR A 112 -9.50 -15.77 11.15
C THR A 112 -8.30 -14.99 11.67
N ALA A 113 -7.93 -15.21 12.92
CA ALA A 113 -6.76 -14.57 13.50
C ALA A 113 -5.97 -15.57 14.36
N LYS A 114 -4.64 -15.49 14.29
CA LYS A 114 -3.70 -16.30 15.05
C LYS A 114 -2.72 -15.40 15.80
N LEU A 115 -2.46 -15.72 17.05
CA LEU A 115 -1.38 -15.13 17.83
C LEU A 115 -0.21 -16.12 17.96
N GLU A 116 0.99 -15.65 17.70
CA GLU A 116 2.22 -16.44 17.78
C GLU A 116 3.34 -15.64 18.45
N CYS A 117 3.97 -16.21 19.46
CA CYS A 117 5.14 -15.61 20.08
C CYS A 117 6.36 -15.87 19.19
N LEU A 118 6.88 -14.82 18.54
CA LEU A 118 8.08 -14.93 17.70
C LEU A 118 9.35 -14.90 18.56
N TYR A 119 9.37 -14.06 19.59
CA TYR A 119 10.49 -13.93 20.53
C TYR A 119 9.98 -13.74 21.94
N THR A 120 10.46 -14.55 22.86
CA THR A 120 10.44 -14.26 24.28
C THR A 120 11.46 -13.17 24.61
N LYS A 121 11.43 -12.64 25.83
CA LYS A 121 12.38 -11.62 26.25
C LYS A 121 13.82 -12.14 26.25
N ASP A 122 14.04 -13.39 26.69
CA ASP A 122 15.36 -13.99 26.76
C ASP A 122 15.95 -14.26 25.38
N GLU A 123 15.13 -14.78 24.45
CA GLU A 123 15.50 -14.95 23.04
C GLU A 123 15.81 -13.60 22.37
N MET A 124 15.00 -12.56 22.64
CA MET A 124 15.24 -11.21 22.13
C MET A 124 16.58 -10.64 22.57
N THR A 125 16.98 -10.92 23.81
CA THR A 125 18.25 -10.43 24.34
C THR A 125 19.44 -11.08 23.64
N ASN A 126 19.35 -12.36 23.28
CA ASN A 126 20.44 -13.15 22.73
C ASN A 126 20.54 -13.08 21.18
N ALA A 127 19.44 -12.83 20.47
CA ALA A 127 19.42 -12.78 19.00
C ALA A 127 20.07 -11.50 18.45
N SER A 128 20.66 -11.56 17.26
CA SER A 128 21.15 -10.39 16.53
C SER A 128 20.01 -9.58 15.89
N GLU A 129 20.29 -8.34 15.50
CA GLU A 129 19.32 -7.49 14.79
C GLU A 129 18.90 -8.12 13.46
N GLU A 130 19.83 -8.74 12.75
CA GLU A 130 19.62 -9.39 11.45
C GLU A 130 18.75 -10.64 11.57
N GLU A 131 19.00 -11.48 12.61
CA GLU A 131 18.19 -12.66 12.89
C GLU A 131 16.75 -12.26 13.23
N ILE A 132 16.57 -11.22 14.05
CA ILE A 132 15.26 -10.71 14.41
C ILE A 132 14.55 -10.14 13.18
N GLN A 133 15.26 -9.33 12.37
CA GLN A 133 14.73 -8.76 11.12
C GLN A 133 14.21 -9.87 10.21
N LYS A 134 15.06 -10.87 9.95
CA LYS A 134 14.69 -11.98 9.06
C LYS A 134 13.49 -12.75 9.59
N LYS A 135 13.47 -13.15 10.85
CA LYS A 135 12.36 -13.91 11.44
C LYS A 135 11.04 -13.13 11.43
N ILE A 136 11.07 -11.83 11.73
CA ILE A 136 9.87 -10.98 11.67
C ILE A 136 9.40 -10.83 10.22
N ALA A 137 10.30 -10.57 9.27
CA ALA A 137 9.96 -10.40 7.87
C ALA A 137 9.38 -11.68 7.27
N ASP A 138 9.98 -12.84 7.54
CA ASP A 138 9.50 -14.15 7.10
C ASP A 138 8.09 -14.45 7.68
N ALA A 139 7.88 -14.16 8.97
CA ALA A 139 6.62 -14.39 9.65
C ALA A 139 5.47 -13.46 9.20
N LEU A 140 5.79 -12.31 8.63
CA LEU A 140 4.84 -11.35 8.08
C LEU A 140 4.47 -11.62 6.62
N GLN A 141 5.11 -12.61 5.97
CA GLN A 141 4.72 -12.97 4.61
C GLN A 141 3.35 -13.62 4.58
N TYR A 142 2.48 -13.13 3.72
CA TYR A 142 1.18 -13.74 3.47
C TYR A 142 0.73 -13.50 2.01
N ASP A 143 -0.19 -14.36 1.56
CA ASP A 143 -0.94 -14.23 0.31
C ASP A 143 -2.39 -14.65 0.59
N GLU A 144 -3.30 -13.69 0.59
CA GLU A 144 -4.72 -13.90 0.89
C GLU A 144 -5.41 -14.78 -0.15
N TYR A 145 -5.00 -14.72 -1.41
CA TYR A 145 -5.60 -15.52 -2.47
C TYR A 145 -5.13 -16.98 -2.42
N THR A 146 -3.85 -17.22 -2.16
CA THR A 146 -3.34 -18.56 -1.88
C THR A 146 -4.04 -19.16 -0.66
N TRP A 147 -4.14 -18.42 0.44
CA TRP A 147 -4.86 -18.85 1.63
C TRP A 147 -6.35 -19.14 1.33
N GLN A 148 -7.02 -18.31 0.55
CA GLN A 148 -8.40 -18.50 0.12
C GLN A 148 -8.59 -19.81 -0.63
N GLN A 149 -7.70 -20.10 -1.59
CA GLN A 149 -7.74 -21.29 -2.42
C GLN A 149 -7.46 -22.57 -1.61
N GLU A 150 -6.43 -22.56 -0.78
CA GLU A 150 -6.06 -23.68 0.10
C GLU A 150 -7.19 -24.04 1.07
N ASN A 151 -7.88 -23.05 1.61
CA ASN A 151 -9.00 -23.23 2.53
C ASN A 151 -10.36 -23.36 1.82
N LYS A 152 -10.39 -23.33 0.49
CA LYS A 152 -11.60 -23.48 -0.35
C LYS A 152 -12.71 -22.48 0.03
N ILE A 153 -12.34 -21.23 0.29
CA ILE A 153 -13.27 -20.19 0.72
C ILE A 153 -13.93 -19.56 -0.49
N HIS A 154 -15.18 -19.91 -0.74
CA HIS A 154 -15.96 -19.37 -1.85
C HIS A 154 -16.69 -18.10 -1.43
N LEU A 155 -16.32 -16.95 -2.02
CA LEU A 155 -16.97 -15.66 -1.79
C LEU A 155 -18.09 -15.45 -2.82
N LYS A 156 -19.34 -15.63 -2.39
CA LYS A 156 -20.51 -15.41 -3.26
C LYS A 156 -20.66 -13.97 -3.77
N ARG A 157 -20.08 -13.01 -3.04
CA ARG A 157 -20.09 -11.59 -3.38
C ARG A 157 -18.71 -11.12 -3.84
N ASN A 158 -17.94 -12.00 -4.47
CA ASN A 158 -16.64 -11.62 -5.01
C ASN A 158 -16.85 -10.75 -6.25
N ARG A 159 -16.61 -9.46 -6.09
CA ARG A 159 -16.80 -8.43 -7.12
C ARG A 159 -15.46 -7.87 -7.55
N ALA A 160 -15.38 -7.48 -8.82
CA ALA A 160 -14.19 -6.88 -9.40
C ALA A 160 -14.28 -5.35 -9.56
N ASN A 161 -15.32 -4.72 -8.97
CA ASN A 161 -15.50 -3.27 -9.02
C ASN A 161 -14.27 -2.55 -8.45
N GLY A 162 -13.68 -1.66 -9.23
CA GLY A 162 -12.46 -0.94 -8.83
C GLY A 162 -11.15 -1.68 -9.07
N LEU A 163 -11.17 -2.99 -9.39
CA LEU A 163 -9.96 -3.79 -9.62
C LEU A 163 -9.04 -3.20 -10.70
N HIS A 164 -9.60 -2.56 -11.73
CA HIS A 164 -8.85 -1.87 -12.78
C HIS A 164 -7.98 -0.70 -12.29
N LYS A 165 -8.21 -0.22 -11.07
CA LYS A 165 -7.40 0.84 -10.44
C LYS A 165 -6.06 0.30 -9.95
N VAL A 166 -6.05 -0.98 -9.56
CA VAL A 166 -4.84 -1.70 -9.13
C VAL A 166 -4.18 -2.38 -10.31
N LEU A 167 -4.96 -3.14 -11.08
CA LEU A 167 -4.50 -3.81 -12.31
C LEU A 167 -4.76 -2.88 -13.50
N TYR A 168 -3.78 -2.05 -13.80
CA TYR A 168 -3.92 -0.94 -14.74
C TYR A 168 -3.41 -1.23 -16.15
N GLN A 169 -2.66 -2.32 -16.36
CA GLN A 169 -2.07 -2.66 -17.65
C GLN A 169 -2.61 -3.99 -18.19
N CYS A 170 -3.09 -3.97 -19.43
CA CYS A 170 -3.58 -5.17 -20.09
C CYS A 170 -2.42 -6.14 -20.42
N PRO A 171 -2.41 -7.38 -19.92
CA PRO A 171 -1.33 -8.31 -20.24
C PRO A 171 -1.33 -8.79 -21.70
N HIS A 172 -2.49 -8.70 -22.39
CA HIS A 172 -2.59 -9.13 -23.78
C HIS A 172 -2.02 -8.09 -24.77
N CYS A 173 -2.43 -6.82 -24.67
CA CYS A 173 -2.03 -5.78 -25.63
C CYS A 173 -1.08 -4.72 -25.03
N LYS A 174 -0.71 -4.84 -23.77
CA LYS A 174 0.16 -3.93 -23.01
C LYS A 174 -0.38 -2.50 -22.84
N SER A 175 -1.61 -2.21 -23.31
CA SER A 175 -2.23 -0.90 -23.08
C SER A 175 -2.44 -0.65 -21.60
N LYS A 176 -2.17 0.58 -21.15
CA LYS A 176 -2.32 1.01 -19.77
C LYS A 176 -3.66 1.70 -19.56
N ASN A 177 -4.21 1.55 -18.36
CA ASN A 177 -5.34 2.33 -17.92
C ASN A 177 -4.90 3.74 -17.54
N MET A 178 -5.52 4.70 -18.14
CA MET A 178 -5.12 6.05 -17.91
C MET A 178 -6.31 6.91 -17.56
N LEU A 179 -7.26 6.57 -16.81
CA LEU A 179 -7.83 7.48 -16.09
C LEU A 179 -9.15 8.04 -16.06
N ARG A 180 -9.34 8.84 -15.23
CA ARG A 180 -10.34 9.54 -14.56
C ARG A 180 -11.31 10.44 -15.30
N ASN A 181 -10.91 11.18 -16.27
CA ASN A 181 -11.68 12.20 -17.00
C ASN A 181 -11.81 11.87 -18.49
N ASP A 182 -11.39 10.69 -18.85
CA ASP A 182 -11.59 10.27 -20.23
C ASP A 182 -13.08 10.03 -20.49
N PRO A 183 -13.63 10.55 -21.59
CA PRO A 183 -14.99 10.25 -21.97
C PRO A 183 -15.21 8.75 -22.08
N PRO A 184 -16.44 8.25 -21.87
CA PRO A 184 -16.75 6.84 -22.02
C PRO A 184 -16.24 6.32 -23.37
N GLY A 185 -15.22 5.48 -23.37
CA GLY A 185 -14.52 4.98 -24.57
C GLY A 185 -13.01 5.05 -24.54
N ASN A 186 -12.41 5.92 -23.73
CA ASN A 186 -10.94 6.03 -23.62
C ASN A 186 -10.36 5.25 -22.44
N ILE A 187 -11.18 4.55 -21.65
CA ILE A 187 -10.71 3.74 -20.53
C ILE A 187 -10.05 2.50 -21.09
N MET A 188 -8.74 2.34 -20.84
CA MET A 188 -7.96 1.20 -21.33
C MET A 188 -8.29 -0.09 -20.57
N MET A 189 -8.50 -0.01 -19.26
CA MET A 189 -8.99 -1.11 -18.42
C MET A 189 -10.24 -0.66 -17.69
N THR A 190 -11.24 -1.53 -17.65
CA THR A 190 -12.47 -1.34 -16.88
C THR A 190 -12.76 -2.59 -16.07
N SER A 191 -13.47 -2.45 -14.99
CA SER A 191 -13.96 -3.56 -14.17
C SER A 191 -15.41 -3.34 -13.80
N ASP A 192 -16.15 -4.43 -13.67
CA ASP A 192 -17.52 -4.49 -13.19
C ASP A 192 -17.64 -5.55 -12.09
N GLU A 193 -18.85 -5.91 -11.70
CA GLU A 193 -19.07 -6.94 -10.68
C GLU A 193 -18.48 -8.30 -11.07
N LYS A 194 -18.32 -8.62 -12.34
CA LYS A 194 -17.89 -9.94 -12.81
C LYS A 194 -16.39 -10.04 -13.05
N GLY A 195 -15.77 -8.97 -13.54
CA GLY A 195 -14.38 -9.06 -13.91
C GLY A 195 -13.76 -7.79 -14.42
N ILE A 196 -12.64 -7.92 -15.12
CA ILE A 196 -11.84 -6.84 -15.68
C ILE A 196 -11.76 -6.98 -17.21
N ARG A 197 -11.89 -5.87 -17.93
CA ARG A 197 -11.89 -5.84 -19.40
C ARG A 197 -10.93 -4.77 -19.92
N CYS A 198 -10.21 -5.10 -20.97
CA CYS A 198 -9.43 -4.12 -21.74
C CYS A 198 -10.30 -3.37 -22.74
N GLY A 199 -10.33 -2.04 -22.66
CA GLY A 199 -11.07 -1.18 -23.62
C GLY A 199 -10.47 -1.16 -25.03
N VAL A 200 -9.18 -1.52 -25.19
CA VAL A 200 -8.48 -1.50 -26.49
C VAL A 200 -8.63 -2.83 -27.22
N CYS A 201 -8.25 -3.92 -26.61
CA CYS A 201 -8.23 -5.23 -27.29
C CYS A 201 -9.43 -6.11 -26.93
N HIS A 202 -10.28 -5.67 -26.02
CA HIS A 202 -11.47 -6.37 -25.54
C HIS A 202 -11.20 -7.72 -24.85
N ALA A 203 -9.95 -7.99 -24.47
CA ALA A 203 -9.63 -9.13 -23.63
C ALA A 203 -10.33 -8.99 -22.26
N MET A 204 -10.85 -10.10 -21.74
CA MET A 204 -11.68 -10.08 -20.53
C MET A 204 -11.31 -11.23 -19.60
N TRP A 205 -11.28 -10.96 -18.30
CA TRP A 205 -11.07 -11.93 -17.23
C TRP A 205 -12.16 -11.81 -16.20
N ASN A 206 -12.78 -12.94 -15.83
CA ASN A 206 -13.75 -13.00 -14.75
C ASN A 206 -13.04 -13.30 -13.42
N LEU A 207 -13.46 -12.63 -12.37
CA LEU A 207 -13.03 -12.94 -11.01
C LEU A 207 -13.94 -14.04 -10.44
N THR A 208 -13.37 -15.20 -10.18
CA THR A 208 -14.09 -16.35 -9.64
C THR A 208 -14.40 -16.19 -8.15
N THR A 209 -15.28 -17.02 -7.62
CA THR A 209 -15.57 -17.06 -6.18
C THR A 209 -14.36 -17.46 -5.32
N LEU A 210 -13.34 -18.07 -5.91
CA LEU A 210 -12.07 -18.44 -5.29
C LEU A 210 -10.95 -17.42 -5.52
N GLY A 211 -11.25 -16.24 -6.09
CA GLY A 211 -10.27 -15.17 -6.29
C GLY A 211 -9.35 -15.37 -7.51
N GLU A 212 -9.65 -16.32 -8.39
CA GLU A 212 -8.91 -16.52 -9.63
C GLU A 212 -9.44 -15.59 -10.73
N LEU A 213 -8.55 -15.19 -11.64
CA LEU A 213 -8.87 -14.42 -12.84
C LEU A 213 -8.91 -15.38 -14.04
N GLU A 214 -10.12 -15.76 -14.45
CA GLU A 214 -10.35 -16.66 -15.59
C GLU A 214 -10.53 -15.87 -16.88
N TYR A 215 -9.70 -16.15 -17.86
CA TYR A 215 -9.82 -15.53 -19.17
C TYR A 215 -11.08 -16.02 -19.92
N CYS A 216 -11.92 -15.08 -20.33
CA CYS A 216 -13.19 -15.34 -21.02
C CYS A 216 -13.19 -14.87 -22.49
N GLY A 217 -12.06 -14.36 -22.99
CA GLY A 217 -11.96 -13.85 -24.36
C GLY A 217 -11.74 -14.94 -25.40
N THR A 218 -11.95 -14.58 -26.66
CA THR A 218 -11.75 -15.48 -27.81
C THR A 218 -10.34 -15.45 -28.39
N LYS A 219 -9.52 -14.48 -27.96
CA LYS A 219 -8.14 -14.31 -28.45
C LYS A 219 -7.20 -15.28 -27.78
N LYS A 220 -6.22 -15.77 -28.54
CA LYS A 220 -5.18 -16.64 -27.97
C LYS A 220 -4.24 -15.82 -27.09
N LEU A 221 -4.13 -16.19 -25.82
CA LEU A 221 -3.17 -15.60 -24.90
C LEU A 221 -1.76 -16.17 -25.12
N SER A 222 -0.73 -15.35 -24.87
CA SER A 222 0.66 -15.84 -24.76
C SER A 222 0.82 -16.78 -23.57
N ALA A 223 1.92 -17.53 -23.51
CA ALA A 223 2.21 -18.43 -22.39
C ALA A 223 2.26 -17.62 -21.07
N ASP A 224 3.03 -16.55 -21.05
CA ASP A 224 3.21 -15.68 -19.87
C ASP A 224 1.88 -15.10 -19.37
N THR A 225 0.99 -14.68 -20.28
CA THR A 225 -0.33 -14.13 -19.92
C THR A 225 -1.25 -15.19 -19.30
N LYS A 226 -1.08 -16.46 -19.68
CA LYS A 226 -1.89 -17.57 -19.11
C LYS A 226 -1.55 -17.86 -17.66
N GLU A 227 -0.36 -17.48 -17.20
CA GLU A 227 0.09 -17.68 -15.82
C GLU A 227 -0.43 -16.60 -14.87
N LEU A 228 -0.95 -15.47 -15.42
CA LEU A 228 -1.51 -14.38 -14.63
C LEU A 228 -2.95 -14.70 -14.19
N ARG A 229 -3.08 -15.68 -13.32
CA ARG A 229 -4.37 -16.22 -12.88
C ARG A 229 -4.88 -15.64 -11.56
N THR A 230 -4.07 -14.86 -10.88
CA THR A 230 -4.43 -14.22 -9.61
C THR A 230 -4.14 -12.73 -9.64
N ILE A 231 -4.80 -11.98 -8.75
CA ILE A 231 -4.52 -10.55 -8.60
C ILE A 231 -3.06 -10.30 -8.25
N PRO A 232 -2.43 -11.03 -7.29
CA PRO A 232 -1.01 -10.86 -7.01
C PRO A 232 -0.10 -11.15 -8.20
N SER A 233 -0.34 -12.23 -8.95
CA SER A 233 0.53 -12.58 -10.10
C SER A 233 0.49 -11.49 -11.18
N TRP A 234 -0.69 -10.94 -11.45
CA TRP A 234 -0.83 -9.84 -12.41
C TRP A 234 -0.18 -8.56 -11.88
N TYR A 235 -0.38 -8.23 -10.61
CA TYR A 235 0.22 -7.05 -9.97
C TYR A 235 1.76 -7.07 -10.00
N GLU A 236 2.38 -8.21 -9.73
CA GLU A 236 3.85 -8.36 -9.81
C GLU A 236 4.36 -8.35 -11.26
N TRP A 237 3.57 -8.86 -12.22
CA TRP A 237 3.88 -8.70 -13.63
C TRP A 237 3.86 -7.21 -14.04
N GLU A 238 2.89 -6.42 -13.59
CA GLU A 238 2.85 -4.97 -13.82
C GLU A 238 4.04 -4.26 -13.19
N ARG A 239 4.48 -4.69 -12.01
CA ARG A 239 5.70 -4.19 -11.37
C ARG A 239 6.92 -4.38 -12.29
N SER A 240 7.09 -5.56 -12.81
CA SER A 240 8.20 -5.85 -13.76
C SER A 240 8.11 -4.96 -15.00
N CYS A 241 6.92 -4.82 -15.60
CA CYS A 241 6.71 -3.94 -16.73
C CYS A 241 7.02 -2.46 -16.42
N ALA A 242 6.65 -1.98 -15.23
CA ALA A 242 6.92 -0.60 -14.81
C ALA A 242 8.43 -0.33 -14.65
N ILE A 243 9.17 -1.28 -14.10
CA ILE A 243 10.63 -1.21 -13.94
C ILE A 243 11.32 -1.22 -15.31
N ASP A 244 10.94 -2.12 -16.22
CA ASP A 244 11.47 -2.20 -17.58
C ASP A 244 11.23 -0.91 -18.37
N GLU A 245 10.03 -0.35 -18.25
CA GLU A 245 9.69 0.93 -18.87
C GLU A 245 10.53 2.07 -18.31
N TRP A 246 10.68 2.14 -16.99
CA TRP A 246 11.52 3.15 -16.36
C TRP A 246 12.96 3.08 -16.86
N ASN A 247 13.54 1.89 -16.89
CA ASN A 247 14.93 1.69 -17.35
C ASN A 247 15.13 2.02 -18.83
N SER A 248 14.07 2.01 -19.63
CA SER A 248 14.11 2.33 -21.07
C SER A 248 13.69 3.78 -21.37
N SER A 249 13.30 4.57 -20.38
CA SER A 249 12.77 5.93 -20.52
C SER A 249 13.82 7.01 -20.24
N ASN A 250 13.43 8.28 -20.41
CA ASN A 250 14.26 9.44 -20.02
C ASN A 250 14.40 9.64 -18.51
N GLN A 251 13.76 8.80 -17.71
CA GLN A 251 13.84 8.79 -16.24
C GLN A 251 13.48 10.12 -15.56
N GLU A 252 12.65 10.93 -16.20
CA GLU A 252 12.03 12.11 -15.60
C GLU A 252 10.61 12.31 -16.16
N ILE A 253 9.66 12.47 -15.26
CA ILE A 253 8.26 12.72 -15.61
C ILE A 253 7.75 13.89 -14.77
N VAL A 254 7.00 14.79 -15.42
CA VAL A 254 6.43 15.98 -14.80
C VAL A 254 4.91 15.92 -14.87
N TYR A 255 4.24 16.11 -13.74
CA TYR A 255 2.79 16.12 -13.62
C TYR A 255 2.28 17.46 -13.13
N SER A 256 1.21 17.95 -13.73
CA SER A 256 0.40 19.02 -13.15
C SER A 256 -0.48 18.43 -12.05
N VAL A 257 -0.41 18.99 -10.85
CA VAL A 257 -1.06 18.41 -9.68
C VAL A 257 -1.87 19.43 -8.90
N HIS A 258 -2.83 18.93 -8.12
CA HIS A 258 -3.49 19.64 -7.04
C HIS A 258 -3.00 19.07 -5.70
N VAL A 259 -2.71 19.93 -4.74
CA VAL A 259 -2.07 19.56 -3.48
C VAL A 259 -2.97 19.89 -2.31
N GLU A 260 -3.19 18.94 -1.42
CA GLU A 260 -3.78 19.16 -0.11
C GLU A 260 -2.78 18.75 0.97
N ALA A 261 -2.70 19.51 2.05
CA ALA A 261 -1.84 19.21 3.19
C ALA A 261 -2.66 18.82 4.42
N LEU A 262 -2.16 17.85 5.18
CA LEU A 262 -2.66 17.50 6.51
C LEU A 262 -1.57 17.74 7.55
N PRO A 263 -1.44 18.98 8.07
CA PRO A 263 -0.36 19.33 9.01
C PRO A 263 -0.60 18.74 10.41
N ASN A 264 -1.86 18.63 10.82
CA ASN A 264 -2.24 18.21 12.17
C ASN A 264 -3.69 17.69 12.21
N SER A 265 -4.24 17.55 13.40
CA SER A 265 -5.61 17.08 13.63
C SER A 265 -6.73 18.06 13.23
N ASN A 266 -6.41 19.27 12.80
CA ASN A 266 -7.43 20.27 12.49
C ASN A 266 -8.04 20.14 11.09
N GLY A 267 -7.53 19.22 10.28
CA GLY A 267 -8.09 18.91 8.98
C GLY A 267 -7.18 19.27 7.81
N PHE A 268 -7.73 19.05 6.62
CA PHE A 268 -7.02 19.29 5.36
C PHE A 268 -7.00 20.77 4.99
N ILE A 269 -5.86 21.20 4.48
CA ILE A 269 -5.66 22.54 3.92
C ILE A 269 -5.47 22.39 2.42
N ASP A 270 -6.29 23.08 1.63
CA ASP A 270 -6.11 23.18 0.19
C ASP A 270 -4.90 24.07 -0.11
N CYS A 271 -3.88 23.50 -0.73
CA CYS A 271 -2.65 24.21 -1.14
C CYS A 271 -2.68 24.61 -2.61
N GLY A 272 -3.73 24.26 -3.34
CA GLY A 272 -3.95 24.64 -4.73
C GLY A 272 -3.11 23.84 -5.75
N LYS A 273 -2.88 24.45 -6.91
CA LYS A 273 -2.16 23.84 -8.02
C LYS A 273 -0.65 23.82 -7.79
N GLY A 274 0.00 22.78 -8.32
CA GLY A 274 1.43 22.61 -8.25
C GLY A 274 1.97 21.71 -9.35
N THR A 275 3.24 21.37 -9.22
CA THR A 275 3.95 20.45 -10.14
C THR A 275 4.62 19.38 -9.31
N LEU A 276 4.47 18.14 -9.74
CA LEU A 276 5.21 17.00 -9.22
C LEU A 276 6.18 16.50 -10.28
N VAL A 277 7.47 16.56 -9.99
CA VAL A 277 8.52 15.92 -10.80
C VAL A 277 8.87 14.59 -10.14
N PHE A 278 8.82 13.52 -10.90
CA PHE A 278 9.30 12.21 -10.52
C PHE A 278 10.53 11.88 -11.36
N ASN A 279 11.69 11.75 -10.73
CA ASN A 279 12.94 11.43 -11.42
C ASN A 279 13.75 10.38 -10.67
N GLN A 280 14.94 10.06 -11.17
CA GLN A 280 15.81 9.03 -10.60
C GLN A 280 16.19 9.28 -9.13
N ASP A 281 16.19 10.53 -8.66
CA ASP A 281 16.69 10.88 -7.33
C ASP A 281 15.58 11.08 -6.30
N ALA A 282 14.43 11.62 -6.73
CA ALA A 282 13.39 12.07 -5.80
C ALA A 282 12.03 12.27 -6.46
N PHE A 283 11.00 12.36 -5.61
CA PHE A 283 9.82 13.16 -5.91
C PHE A 283 10.11 14.62 -5.52
N ILE A 284 9.84 15.56 -6.43
CA ILE A 284 10.01 16.98 -6.19
C ILE A 284 8.64 17.64 -6.37
N LEU A 285 8.07 18.13 -5.28
CA LEU A 285 6.78 18.77 -5.25
C LEU A 285 6.96 20.29 -5.13
N THR A 286 6.40 21.03 -6.08
CA THR A 286 6.41 22.51 -6.09
C THR A 286 4.97 23.02 -6.12
N PHE A 287 4.60 23.87 -5.18
CA PHE A 287 3.29 24.53 -5.12
C PHE A 287 3.43 25.84 -4.33
N ALA A 288 2.68 26.86 -4.71
CA ALA A 288 2.88 28.22 -4.21
C ALA A 288 4.38 28.58 -4.21
N ASP A 289 4.92 29.08 -3.11
CA ASP A 289 6.34 29.41 -2.96
C ASP A 289 7.17 28.29 -2.32
N GLN A 290 6.63 27.07 -2.24
CA GLN A 290 7.29 25.92 -1.62
C GLN A 290 7.85 24.98 -2.66
N ARG A 291 9.04 24.43 -2.39
CA ARG A 291 9.66 23.33 -3.12
C ARG A 291 10.12 22.27 -2.13
N LEU A 292 9.51 21.11 -2.18
CA LEU A 292 9.78 19.97 -1.31
C LEU A 292 10.45 18.87 -2.11
N VAL A 293 11.48 18.27 -1.53
CA VAL A 293 12.22 17.14 -2.14
C VAL A 293 12.07 15.92 -1.25
N PHE A 294 11.64 14.81 -1.85
CA PHE A 294 11.45 13.52 -1.20
C PHE A 294 12.40 12.49 -1.83
N PRO A 295 13.64 12.37 -1.34
CA PRO A 295 14.65 11.50 -1.97
C PRO A 295 14.29 10.02 -1.86
N HIS A 296 14.47 9.27 -2.96
CA HIS A 296 14.22 7.82 -2.98
C HIS A 296 15.12 7.06 -2.01
N ARG A 297 16.37 7.48 -1.82
CA ARG A 297 17.34 6.82 -0.92
C ARG A 297 16.89 6.66 0.53
N ILE A 298 15.89 7.44 0.98
CA ILE A 298 15.37 7.41 2.36
C ILE A 298 13.88 7.10 2.43
N ARG A 299 13.24 6.84 1.28
CA ARG A 299 11.79 6.61 1.19
C ARG A 299 11.53 5.25 0.58
N GLU A 300 11.17 4.31 1.44
CA GLU A 300 11.01 2.89 1.09
C GLU A 300 9.87 2.67 0.09
N SER A 301 8.80 3.44 0.18
CA SER A 301 7.60 3.35 -0.67
C SER A 301 6.78 4.64 -0.57
N VAL A 302 5.64 4.68 -1.25
CA VAL A 302 4.65 5.74 -1.15
C VAL A 302 3.28 5.14 -0.83
N GLN A 303 2.42 5.90 -0.16
CA GLN A 303 1.02 5.55 -0.04
C GLN A 303 0.29 5.93 -1.33
N THR A 304 -0.45 4.99 -1.87
CA THR A 304 -1.33 5.18 -3.02
C THR A 304 -2.79 5.14 -2.57
N GLU A 305 -3.61 6.02 -3.11
CA GLU A 305 -5.05 6.05 -2.87
C GLU A 305 -5.77 6.11 -4.22
N TYR A 306 -6.85 5.34 -4.38
CA TYR A 306 -7.51 5.18 -5.67
C TYR A 306 -8.77 6.03 -5.84
N ASN A 307 -9.40 6.46 -4.74
CA ASN A 307 -10.52 7.40 -4.74
C ASN A 307 -10.64 8.12 -3.38
N TYR A 308 -9.56 8.74 -2.94
CA TYR A 308 -9.50 9.34 -1.61
C TYR A 308 -10.56 10.43 -1.46
N LYS A 309 -11.51 10.22 -0.56
CA LYS A 309 -12.64 11.13 -0.29
C LYS A 309 -13.43 11.54 -1.55
N GLY A 310 -13.54 10.66 -2.54
CA GLY A 310 -14.22 10.95 -3.80
C GLY A 310 -13.48 11.91 -4.75
N LYS A 311 -12.26 12.35 -4.40
CA LYS A 311 -11.44 13.25 -5.20
C LYS A 311 -10.56 12.54 -6.22
N GLY A 312 -10.49 11.21 -6.08
CA GLY A 312 -9.86 10.32 -6.97
C GLY A 312 -8.48 9.85 -6.58
N MET A 313 -7.66 9.42 -7.59
CA MET A 313 -6.35 8.83 -7.34
C MET A 313 -5.35 9.88 -6.85
N CYS A 314 -4.59 9.53 -5.81
CA CYS A 314 -3.49 10.36 -5.35
C CYS A 314 -2.34 9.50 -4.79
N ILE A 315 -1.17 10.13 -4.67
CA ILE A 315 -0.09 9.64 -3.82
C ILE A 315 0.01 10.52 -2.59
N VAL A 316 0.49 9.94 -1.48
CA VAL A 316 0.73 10.69 -0.24
C VAL A 316 2.23 10.73 0.05
N LEU A 317 2.78 11.92 0.11
CA LEU A 317 4.17 12.17 0.49
C LEU A 317 4.20 12.92 1.82
N SER A 318 4.96 12.42 2.79
CA SER A 318 4.99 12.99 4.14
C SER A 318 6.36 13.57 4.48
N THR A 319 6.35 14.70 5.19
CA THR A 319 7.46 15.24 5.97
C THR A 319 7.23 14.97 7.46
N GLN A 320 8.09 15.46 8.34
CA GLN A 320 7.86 15.35 9.78
C GLN A 320 6.61 16.12 10.25
N ASP A 321 6.27 17.20 9.55
CA ASP A 321 5.21 18.11 9.98
C ASP A 321 3.91 17.97 9.17
N ASN A 322 3.98 17.44 7.94
CA ASN A 322 2.85 17.39 7.01
C ASN A 322 2.72 16.07 6.26
N CYS A 323 1.48 15.74 5.88
CA CYS A 323 1.19 14.75 4.84
C CYS A 323 0.59 15.51 3.64
N TYR A 324 1.18 15.35 2.45
CA TYR A 324 0.73 15.98 1.22
C TYR A 324 0.02 14.95 0.36
N TYR A 325 -1.25 15.21 0.08
CA TYR A 325 -2.11 14.43 -0.81
C TYR A 325 -2.05 15.06 -2.18
N ILE A 326 -1.50 14.35 -3.14
CA ILE A 326 -1.14 14.88 -4.46
C ILE A 326 -2.00 14.21 -5.51
N TYR A 327 -2.94 14.95 -6.04
CA TYR A 327 -3.89 14.52 -7.05
C TYR A 327 -3.46 15.02 -8.43
N SER A 328 -3.78 14.30 -9.50
CA SER A 328 -3.59 14.79 -10.85
C SER A 328 -4.72 14.35 -11.76
N GLU A 329 -5.08 15.22 -12.71
CA GLU A 329 -5.98 14.92 -13.82
C GLU A 329 -5.20 14.50 -15.07
N ASP A 330 -3.88 14.48 -14.99
CA ASP A 330 -3.03 14.02 -16.08
C ASP A 330 -3.29 12.55 -16.37
N SER A 331 -3.51 12.26 -17.65
CA SER A 331 -3.80 10.91 -18.12
C SER A 331 -2.66 9.91 -17.89
N HIS A 332 -1.46 10.33 -17.65
CA HIS A 332 -0.29 9.51 -17.32
C HIS A 332 -0.02 9.35 -15.84
N PHE A 333 -0.80 10.05 -14.98
CA PHE A 333 -0.64 9.95 -13.54
C PHE A 333 -1.14 8.61 -13.01
N ASN A 334 -0.23 7.72 -12.66
CA ASN A 334 -0.53 6.39 -12.15
C ASN A 334 0.17 6.16 -10.80
N PRO A 335 -0.56 6.22 -9.68
CA PRO A 335 0.00 5.98 -8.34
C PRO A 335 0.66 4.62 -8.17
N THR A 336 0.08 3.54 -8.73
CA THR A 336 0.63 2.19 -8.64
C THR A 336 1.98 2.08 -9.37
N TRP A 337 2.08 2.66 -10.56
CA TRP A 337 3.33 2.72 -11.32
C TRP A 337 4.40 3.50 -10.56
N MET A 338 4.07 4.67 -10.00
CA MET A 338 5.01 5.47 -9.20
C MET A 338 5.49 4.73 -7.96
N GLN A 339 4.61 3.96 -7.33
CA GLN A 339 4.97 3.12 -6.19
C GLN A 339 5.98 2.04 -6.61
N PHE A 340 5.73 1.31 -7.70
CA PHE A 340 6.64 0.27 -8.18
C PHE A 340 8.03 0.81 -8.50
N VAL A 341 8.09 1.90 -9.25
CA VAL A 341 9.36 2.52 -9.63
C VAL A 341 10.05 3.15 -8.41
N GLY A 342 9.30 3.80 -7.52
CA GLY A 342 9.85 4.38 -6.29
C GLY A 342 10.48 3.33 -5.37
N GLU A 343 9.82 2.18 -5.18
CA GLU A 343 10.35 1.04 -4.42
C GLU A 343 11.62 0.46 -5.08
N TYR A 344 11.63 0.33 -6.40
CA TYR A 344 12.82 -0.10 -7.16
C TYR A 344 14.00 0.86 -7.00
N LEU A 345 13.77 2.17 -7.11
CA LEU A 345 14.81 3.20 -6.97
C LEU A 345 15.37 3.24 -5.55
N TYR A 346 14.52 3.05 -4.53
CA TYR A 346 14.99 2.93 -3.15
C TYR A 346 15.95 1.76 -2.97
N GLN A 347 15.58 0.59 -3.47
CA GLN A 347 16.43 -0.62 -3.38
C GLN A 347 17.76 -0.44 -4.14
N ALA A 348 17.72 0.09 -5.36
CA ALA A 348 18.90 0.32 -6.18
C ALA A 348 19.91 1.28 -5.50
N LYS A 349 19.41 2.34 -4.83
CA LYS A 349 20.26 3.32 -4.16
C LYS A 349 20.83 2.87 -2.81
N ARG A 350 20.40 1.74 -2.29
CA ARG A 350 20.97 1.13 -1.08
C ARG A 350 22.08 0.14 -1.37
N THR A 351 22.05 -0.43 -2.56
CA THR A 351 23.08 -1.40 -3.02
C THR A 351 24.26 -0.74 -3.73
N SER A 352 24.14 0.55 -4.07
CA SER A 352 25.22 1.38 -4.61
C SER A 352 25.93 2.16 -3.50
#